data_f6e14fbbd795868d3d38c90b285823ac
#
_entry.id   f6e14fbbd795868d3d38c90b285823ac
#
_cell.length_a   1.000
_cell.length_b   1.000
_cell.length_c   1.000
_cell.angle_alpha   90.00
_cell.angle_beta   90.00
_cell.angle_gamma   90.00
#
_symmetry.space_group_name_H-M   'P 1'
#
loop_
_entity.id
_entity.type
_entity.pdbx_description
1 polymer ?
#
loop_
_entity_poly.entity_id
_entity_poly.type
_entity_poly.pdbx_seq_one_letter_code
_entity_poly.pdbx_strand_id
1 'polypeptide(L)'
;MIHSFGDSFTAGLGVDREYENSQLGGHPDWDVMTDDEKNTQRSKVERFRNKNSYTGQFARKIGIGCSNKGLSGCSNVDILNSIFEYGDNFKQGDIVFVGFTSSLRNPISFFPRKFYKTDFKLAPNLRVLKDFTELKVNEKILEYYSEESMSFFLEYSKFYLTEMFDEQYYEIVNYNIIVFLQKYFEYKKVNYIMLDAFDYMVNKNYEHIDTKYYWNFNKKTIYSYIASFNDEDLLEVEGYNLHEQTPRHPSIEGHKILAEELYKFYNKVYK
;
A
#
# COMPACT_ATOMS: atom_id res chain seq x y z
N MET A 1 -21.58 -3.03 1.21
CA MET A 1 -20.32 -3.77 1.49
C MET A 1 -19.15 -2.79 1.52
N ILE A 2 -18.01 -3.10 2.18
CA ILE A 2 -16.79 -2.32 2.07
C ILE A 2 -15.84 -3.00 1.11
N HIS A 3 -15.21 -2.22 0.23
CA HIS A 3 -14.11 -2.62 -0.62
C HIS A 3 -12.92 -1.73 -0.32
N SER A 4 -11.74 -2.29 -0.11
CA SER A 4 -10.53 -1.49 0.12
C SER A 4 -9.43 -1.87 -0.84
N PHE A 5 -8.81 -0.85 -1.42
CA PHE A 5 -7.70 -0.95 -2.36
C PHE A 5 -6.56 -0.09 -1.85
N GLY A 6 -5.35 -0.54 -2.03
CA GLY A 6 -4.18 0.18 -1.57
C GLY A 6 -2.98 -0.74 -1.41
N ASP A 7 -1.95 -0.22 -0.77
CA ASP A 7 -0.69 -0.91 -0.56
C ASP A 7 -0.66 -1.79 0.71
N SER A 8 0.54 -1.99 1.25
CA SER A 8 0.78 -2.79 2.46
C SER A 8 0.02 -2.29 3.70
N PHE A 9 -0.20 -0.98 3.85
CA PHE A 9 -0.99 -0.42 4.95
C PHE A 9 -2.47 -0.82 4.82
N THR A 10 -3.02 -0.76 3.61
CA THR A 10 -4.38 -1.20 3.33
C THR A 10 -4.50 -2.71 3.42
N ALA A 11 -3.51 -3.44 2.92
CA ALA A 11 -3.44 -4.88 3.07
C ALA A 11 -3.42 -5.34 4.53
N GLY A 12 -2.95 -4.49 5.46
CA GLY A 12 -2.83 -4.82 6.88
C GLY A 12 -1.55 -5.59 7.22
N LEU A 13 -0.45 -5.32 6.51
CA LEU A 13 0.87 -5.79 6.95
C LEU A 13 1.14 -5.19 8.35
N GLY A 14 1.89 -5.86 9.17
CA GLY A 14 2.00 -5.53 10.60
C GLY A 14 1.06 -6.37 11.47
N VAL A 15 -0.20 -6.50 11.06
CA VAL A 15 -1.17 -7.42 11.68
C VAL A 15 -0.72 -8.89 11.55
N ASP A 16 0.02 -9.22 10.50
CA ASP A 16 0.50 -10.59 10.23
C ASP A 16 1.40 -11.10 11.33
N ARG A 17 2.28 -10.25 11.86
CA ARG A 17 3.21 -10.63 12.94
C ARG A 17 2.49 -10.93 14.23
N GLU A 18 1.50 -10.13 14.58
CA GLU A 18 0.69 -10.43 15.75
C GLU A 18 0.00 -11.79 15.59
N TYR A 19 -0.47 -12.13 14.37
CA TYR A 19 -1.00 -13.45 14.10
C TYR A 19 0.06 -14.54 14.23
N GLU A 20 1.21 -14.37 13.59
CA GLU A 20 2.32 -15.32 13.63
C GLU A 20 2.81 -15.57 15.07
N ASN A 21 3.02 -14.49 15.82
CA ASN A 21 3.46 -14.59 17.21
C ASN A 21 2.39 -15.22 18.12
N SER A 22 1.12 -14.84 17.99
CA SER A 22 0.05 -15.26 18.89
C SER A 22 -0.54 -16.64 18.56
N GLN A 23 -0.56 -17.02 17.28
CA GLN A 23 -1.21 -18.24 16.80
C GLN A 23 -0.25 -19.33 16.33
N LEU A 24 0.97 -18.96 15.96
CA LEU A 24 1.96 -19.90 15.40
C LEU A 24 3.21 -20.01 16.28
N GLY A 25 3.37 -19.18 17.31
CA GLY A 25 4.58 -19.13 18.14
C GLY A 25 5.80 -18.55 17.42
N GLY A 26 5.59 -17.84 16.32
CA GLY A 26 6.64 -17.20 15.53
C GLY A 26 6.41 -17.29 14.02
N HIS A 27 7.34 -16.75 13.24
CA HIS A 27 7.30 -16.81 11.79
C HIS A 27 7.38 -18.26 11.28
N PRO A 28 6.45 -18.71 10.40
CA PRO A 28 6.51 -20.07 9.87
C PRO A 28 7.76 -20.29 9.03
N ASP A 29 8.36 -21.46 9.15
CA ASP A 29 9.41 -21.89 8.22
C ASP A 29 8.76 -22.33 6.89
N TRP A 30 8.63 -21.36 5.98
CA TRP A 30 7.99 -21.58 4.67
C TRP A 30 8.74 -22.59 3.80
N ASP A 31 10.03 -22.81 4.03
CA ASP A 31 10.86 -23.68 3.18
C ASP A 31 10.57 -25.16 3.41
N VAL A 32 10.14 -25.53 4.63
CA VAL A 32 9.79 -26.91 4.98
C VAL A 32 8.31 -27.27 4.74
N MET A 33 7.46 -26.30 4.43
CA MET A 33 6.01 -26.51 4.21
C MET A 33 5.72 -26.99 2.78
N THR A 34 4.76 -27.91 2.66
CA THR A 34 4.15 -28.27 1.38
C THR A 34 3.34 -27.12 0.80
N ASP A 35 3.03 -27.16 -0.51
CA ASP A 35 2.24 -26.09 -1.13
C ASP A 35 0.81 -25.99 -0.55
N ASP A 36 0.21 -27.12 -0.15
CA ASP A 36 -1.12 -27.13 0.48
C ASP A 36 -1.09 -26.50 1.88
N GLU A 37 -0.04 -26.76 2.65
CA GLU A 37 0.15 -26.12 3.96
C GLU A 37 0.40 -24.63 3.80
N LYS A 38 1.24 -24.21 2.84
CA LYS A 38 1.47 -22.80 2.50
C LYS A 38 0.17 -22.08 2.13
N ASN A 39 -0.65 -22.69 1.26
CA ASN A 39 -1.92 -22.12 0.83
C ASN A 39 -2.93 -22.03 1.99
N THR A 40 -2.97 -23.04 2.83
CA THR A 40 -3.82 -23.06 4.03
C THR A 40 -3.40 -21.95 4.99
N GLN A 41 -2.10 -21.83 5.24
CA GLN A 41 -1.56 -20.82 6.13
C GLN A 41 -1.78 -19.39 5.60
N ARG A 42 -1.49 -19.14 4.31
CA ARG A 42 -1.77 -17.86 3.65
C ARG A 42 -3.25 -17.47 3.78
N SER A 43 -4.15 -18.41 3.60
CA SER A 43 -5.59 -18.15 3.75
C SER A 43 -6.01 -17.80 5.18
N LYS A 44 -5.34 -18.36 6.19
CA LYS A 44 -5.58 -17.99 7.61
C LYS A 44 -5.06 -16.59 7.92
N VAL A 45 -3.83 -16.27 7.49
CA VAL A 45 -3.22 -14.95 7.64
C VAL A 45 -4.08 -13.90 6.94
N GLU A 46 -4.51 -14.16 5.70
CA GLU A 46 -5.36 -13.23 4.96
C GLU A 46 -6.70 -12.97 5.67
N ARG A 47 -7.35 -14.00 6.19
CA ARG A 47 -8.60 -13.82 6.98
C ARG A 47 -8.37 -13.02 8.24
N PHE A 48 -7.26 -13.26 8.95
CA PHE A 48 -6.91 -12.51 10.15
C PHE A 48 -6.62 -11.04 9.81
N ARG A 49 -5.85 -10.79 8.75
CA ARG A 49 -5.52 -9.49 8.20
C ARG A 49 -6.79 -8.72 7.80
N ASN A 50 -7.68 -9.34 7.01
CA ASN A 50 -8.95 -8.74 6.60
C ASN A 50 -9.83 -8.35 7.79
N LYS A 51 -9.78 -9.11 8.88
CA LYS A 51 -10.51 -8.81 10.10
C LYS A 51 -9.89 -7.65 10.89
N ASN A 52 -8.57 -7.57 10.97
CA ASN A 52 -7.86 -6.67 11.91
C ASN A 52 -7.25 -5.44 11.24
N SER A 53 -7.21 -5.35 9.90
CA SER A 53 -6.91 -4.11 9.19
C SER A 53 -7.91 -3.00 9.53
N TYR A 54 -7.53 -1.75 9.31
CA TYR A 54 -8.42 -0.60 9.60
C TYR A 54 -9.76 -0.70 8.87
N THR A 55 -9.78 -1.23 7.65
CA THR A 55 -11.01 -1.42 6.88
C THR A 55 -11.88 -2.53 7.44
N GLY A 56 -11.29 -3.64 7.90
CA GLY A 56 -12.00 -4.71 8.58
C GLY A 56 -12.57 -4.28 9.92
N GLN A 57 -11.82 -3.49 10.68
CA GLN A 57 -12.28 -2.93 11.96
C GLN A 57 -13.40 -1.89 11.77
N PHE A 58 -13.28 -1.03 10.76
CA PHE A 58 -14.33 -0.11 10.36
C PHE A 58 -15.62 -0.87 9.95
N ALA A 59 -15.48 -1.92 9.14
CA ALA A 59 -16.61 -2.75 8.69
C ALA A 59 -17.38 -3.36 9.85
N ARG A 60 -16.68 -3.89 10.86
CA ARG A 60 -17.31 -4.41 12.08
C ARG A 60 -18.08 -3.32 12.83
N LYS A 61 -17.52 -2.11 12.89
CA LYS A 61 -18.14 -0.99 13.60
C LYS A 61 -19.48 -0.57 12.99
N ILE A 62 -19.62 -0.68 11.67
CA ILE A 62 -20.88 -0.35 10.98
C ILE A 62 -21.73 -1.57 10.63
N GLY A 63 -21.30 -2.77 10.98
CA GLY A 63 -22.08 -4.00 10.86
C GLY A 63 -22.21 -4.54 9.44
N ILE A 64 -21.23 -4.27 8.54
CA ILE A 64 -21.26 -4.77 7.15
C ILE A 64 -19.99 -5.56 6.80
N GLY A 65 -20.04 -6.32 5.70
CA GLY A 65 -18.89 -7.10 5.23
C GLY A 65 -17.78 -6.23 4.63
N CYS A 66 -16.53 -6.75 4.65
CA CYS A 66 -15.35 -6.13 4.06
C CYS A 66 -14.67 -7.08 3.07
N SER A 67 -14.24 -6.54 1.92
CA SER A 67 -13.36 -7.18 0.95
C SER A 67 -12.11 -6.33 0.81
N ASN A 68 -11.00 -6.79 1.40
CA ASN A 68 -9.73 -6.09 1.33
C ASN A 68 -8.92 -6.60 0.13
N LYS A 69 -8.59 -5.70 -0.78
CA LYS A 69 -7.80 -5.90 -1.99
C LYS A 69 -6.45 -5.16 -1.94
N GLY A 70 -6.02 -4.77 -0.75
CA GLY A 70 -4.69 -4.18 -0.57
C GLY A 70 -3.59 -5.14 -1.01
N LEU A 71 -2.58 -4.61 -1.70
CA LEU A 71 -1.46 -5.36 -2.26
C LEU A 71 -0.14 -4.73 -1.83
N SER A 72 0.65 -5.47 -1.06
CA SER A 72 1.96 -4.98 -0.61
C SER A 72 2.88 -4.66 -1.80
N GLY A 73 3.59 -3.52 -1.71
CA GLY A 73 4.57 -3.11 -2.70
C GLY A 73 3.98 -2.55 -4.01
N CYS A 74 2.65 -2.47 -4.15
CA CYS A 74 2.03 -1.94 -5.37
C CYS A 74 2.29 -0.44 -5.57
N SER A 75 2.15 -0.01 -6.81
CA SER A 75 2.11 1.40 -7.22
C SER A 75 0.68 1.95 -7.21
N ASN A 76 0.55 3.28 -7.35
CA ASN A 76 -0.78 3.91 -7.49
C ASN A 76 -1.48 3.50 -8.79
N VAL A 77 -0.72 3.16 -9.83
CA VAL A 77 -1.26 2.60 -11.09
C VAL A 77 -1.79 1.18 -10.88
N ASP A 78 -1.11 0.35 -10.07
CA ASP A 78 -1.61 -0.99 -9.74
C ASP A 78 -2.90 -0.91 -8.91
N ILE A 79 -2.99 0.06 -7.98
CA ILE A 79 -4.22 0.33 -7.23
C ILE A 79 -5.36 0.72 -8.18
N LEU A 80 -5.10 1.62 -9.13
CA LEU A 80 -6.06 2.03 -10.14
C LEU A 80 -6.54 0.83 -10.98
N ASN A 81 -5.62 0.01 -11.48
CA ASN A 81 -5.95 -1.17 -12.27
C ASN A 81 -6.79 -2.17 -11.47
N SER A 82 -6.42 -2.43 -10.21
CA SER A 82 -7.18 -3.30 -9.33
C SER A 82 -8.61 -2.81 -9.08
N ILE A 83 -8.81 -1.49 -8.97
CA ILE A 83 -10.14 -0.88 -8.84
C ILE A 83 -10.97 -1.13 -10.11
N PHE A 84 -10.36 -1.00 -11.30
CA PHE A 84 -11.08 -1.24 -12.56
C PHE A 84 -11.42 -2.70 -12.78
N GLU A 85 -10.47 -3.60 -12.55
CA GLU A 85 -10.72 -5.04 -12.65
C GLU A 85 -11.86 -5.49 -11.73
N TYR A 86 -11.98 -4.85 -10.58
CA TYR A 86 -13.03 -5.15 -9.61
C TYR A 86 -14.34 -4.37 -9.84
N GLY A 87 -14.30 -3.32 -10.65
CA GLY A 87 -15.32 -2.27 -10.72
C GLY A 87 -16.74 -2.73 -11.07
N ASP A 88 -16.88 -3.88 -11.76
CA ASP A 88 -18.21 -4.45 -12.08
C ASP A 88 -18.88 -5.11 -10.87
N ASN A 89 -18.13 -5.35 -9.80
CA ASN A 89 -18.66 -5.88 -8.54
C ASN A 89 -19.22 -4.81 -7.60
N PHE A 90 -18.96 -3.52 -7.88
CA PHE A 90 -19.48 -2.43 -7.07
C PHE A 90 -20.99 -2.32 -7.19
N LYS A 91 -21.66 -2.19 -6.05
CA LYS A 91 -23.10 -1.94 -5.96
C LYS A 91 -23.34 -0.55 -5.41
N GLN A 92 -24.43 0.06 -5.84
CA GLN A 92 -24.86 1.35 -5.30
C GLN A 92 -24.92 1.31 -3.77
N GLY A 93 -24.31 2.29 -3.11
CA GLY A 93 -24.24 2.38 -1.65
C GLY A 93 -23.11 1.58 -0.99
N ASP A 94 -22.32 0.84 -1.77
CA ASP A 94 -21.06 0.27 -1.25
C ASP A 94 -20.12 1.40 -0.79
N ILE A 95 -19.17 1.06 0.08
CA ILE A 95 -18.14 1.99 0.56
C ILE A 95 -16.80 1.53 0.01
N VAL A 96 -16.07 2.43 -0.63
CA VAL A 96 -14.74 2.14 -1.19
C VAL A 96 -13.69 2.94 -0.44
N PHE A 97 -12.69 2.27 0.12
CA PHE A 97 -11.49 2.89 0.64
C PHE A 97 -10.36 2.78 -0.39
N VAL A 98 -9.68 3.90 -0.64
CA VAL A 98 -8.49 3.94 -1.50
C VAL A 98 -7.32 4.48 -0.69
N GLY A 99 -6.40 3.61 -0.29
CA GLY A 99 -5.17 3.97 0.39
C GLY A 99 -4.04 4.12 -0.64
N PHE A 100 -3.73 5.35 -1.03
CA PHE A 100 -2.65 5.61 -1.96
C PHE A 100 -1.29 5.34 -1.34
N THR A 101 -0.38 4.78 -2.12
CA THR A 101 1.01 4.55 -1.73
C THR A 101 1.88 5.77 -2.07
N SER A 102 3.20 5.66 -1.81
CA SER A 102 4.15 6.70 -2.19
C SER A 102 4.07 7.08 -3.67
N SER A 103 4.11 8.36 -3.97
CA SER A 103 4.19 8.89 -5.33
C SER A 103 5.41 8.36 -6.10
N LEU A 104 6.47 7.98 -5.37
CA LEU A 104 7.68 7.40 -5.95
C LEU A 104 7.53 5.92 -6.36
N ARG A 105 6.43 5.25 -6.02
CA ARG A 105 6.15 3.86 -6.43
C ARG A 105 5.51 3.75 -7.81
N ASN A 106 5.66 4.74 -8.67
CA ASN A 106 5.19 4.62 -10.05
C ASN A 106 6.05 3.64 -10.84
N PRO A 107 5.43 2.79 -11.69
CA PRO A 107 6.16 1.80 -12.48
C PRO A 107 7.04 2.51 -13.51
N ILE A 108 8.24 1.97 -13.71
CA ILE A 108 9.18 2.46 -14.70
C ILE A 108 8.92 1.73 -16.00
N SER A 109 8.52 2.46 -17.05
CA SER A 109 7.96 1.92 -18.29
C SER A 109 8.93 1.10 -19.16
N PHE A 110 10.24 1.16 -18.95
CA PHE A 110 11.23 0.60 -19.90
C PHE A 110 12.27 -0.33 -19.26
N PHE A 111 11.96 -0.92 -18.12
CA PHE A 111 12.93 -1.83 -17.50
C PHE A 111 13.00 -3.18 -18.27
N PRO A 112 14.18 -3.60 -18.75
CA PRO A 112 14.29 -4.85 -19.50
C PRO A 112 14.03 -6.07 -18.63
N ARG A 113 12.94 -6.80 -18.86
CA ARG A 113 12.54 -8.00 -18.10
C ARG A 113 13.61 -9.10 -18.06
N LYS A 114 14.54 -9.11 -19.03
CA LYS A 114 15.62 -10.11 -19.11
C LYS A 114 16.59 -10.12 -17.93
N PHE A 115 16.57 -9.08 -17.08
CA PHE A 115 17.45 -8.98 -15.92
C PHE A 115 16.86 -9.58 -14.64
N TYR A 116 15.62 -10.07 -14.66
CA TYR A 116 15.04 -10.75 -13.53
C TYR A 116 15.36 -12.25 -13.56
N LYS A 117 15.89 -12.79 -12.44
CA LYS A 117 16.05 -14.23 -12.24
C LYS A 117 14.75 -14.95 -11.92
N THR A 118 13.75 -14.21 -11.46
CA THR A 118 12.44 -14.73 -11.03
C THR A 118 11.33 -13.94 -11.71
N ASP A 119 10.14 -14.54 -11.81
CA ASP A 119 8.91 -13.89 -12.26
C ASP A 119 8.46 -12.78 -11.28
N PHE A 120 9.29 -11.76 -11.14
CA PHE A 120 8.93 -10.60 -10.36
C PHE A 120 7.73 -9.93 -11.03
N LYS A 121 6.55 -10.03 -10.39
CA LYS A 121 5.29 -9.50 -10.93
C LYS A 121 5.20 -7.98 -10.84
N LEU A 122 6.04 -7.34 -10.03
CA LEU A 122 6.04 -5.89 -9.84
C LEU A 122 7.20 -5.26 -10.61
N ALA A 123 6.89 -4.30 -11.47
CA ALA A 123 7.93 -3.51 -12.13
C ALA A 123 8.73 -2.71 -11.09
N PRO A 124 10.06 -2.52 -11.27
CA PRO A 124 10.83 -1.63 -10.42
C PRO A 124 10.19 -0.25 -10.43
N ASN A 125 10.12 0.35 -9.27
CA ASN A 125 9.59 1.69 -9.09
C ASN A 125 10.72 2.66 -8.68
N LEU A 126 10.45 3.96 -8.76
CA LEU A 126 11.44 5.00 -8.44
C LEU A 126 12.02 4.89 -7.04
N ARG A 127 11.25 4.44 -6.07
CA ARG A 127 11.72 4.24 -4.70
C ARG A 127 12.79 3.15 -4.67
N VAL A 128 12.53 2.01 -5.33
CA VAL A 128 13.53 0.94 -5.46
C VAL A 128 14.78 1.45 -6.18
N LEU A 129 14.66 2.22 -7.26
CA LEU A 129 15.82 2.80 -7.94
C LEU A 129 16.60 3.76 -7.03
N LYS A 130 15.91 4.60 -6.27
CA LYS A 130 16.53 5.53 -5.32
C LYS A 130 17.25 4.75 -4.21
N ASP A 131 16.60 3.75 -3.64
CA ASP A 131 17.19 2.89 -2.64
C ASP A 131 18.45 2.17 -3.21
N PHE A 132 18.44 1.71 -4.45
CA PHE A 132 19.60 1.10 -5.10
C PHE A 132 20.78 2.05 -5.34
N THR A 133 20.55 3.34 -5.59
CA THR A 133 21.64 4.32 -5.75
C THR A 133 22.28 4.70 -4.43
N GLU A 134 21.57 4.55 -3.32
CA GLU A 134 22.03 4.88 -1.96
C GLU A 134 22.60 3.64 -1.23
N LEU A 135 22.33 2.43 -1.72
CA LEU A 135 22.67 1.17 -1.08
C LEU A 135 24.12 0.73 -1.35
N LYS A 136 24.80 0.37 -0.28
CA LYS A 136 25.85 -0.66 -0.34
C LYS A 136 25.14 -1.98 -0.65
N VAL A 137 25.43 -2.54 -1.83
CA VAL A 137 24.86 -3.80 -2.31
C VAL A 137 24.88 -4.85 -1.19
N ASN A 138 23.72 -5.24 -0.69
CA ASN A 138 23.59 -6.27 0.34
C ASN A 138 23.68 -7.64 -0.33
N GLU A 139 24.40 -8.58 0.27
CA GLU A 139 24.58 -9.96 -0.22
C GLU A 139 23.24 -10.65 -0.53
N LYS A 140 22.17 -10.36 0.23
CA LYS A 140 20.82 -10.89 -0.04
C LYS A 140 20.22 -10.43 -1.36
N ILE A 141 20.60 -9.26 -1.86
CA ILE A 141 20.14 -8.77 -3.17
C ILE A 141 20.82 -9.57 -4.28
N LEU A 142 22.08 -10.00 -4.08
CA LEU A 142 22.83 -10.84 -5.02
C LEU A 142 22.22 -12.25 -5.18
N GLU A 143 21.42 -12.73 -4.21
CA GLU A 143 20.67 -13.98 -4.35
C GLU A 143 19.62 -13.89 -5.47
N TYR A 144 19.06 -12.71 -5.70
CA TYR A 144 18.01 -12.47 -6.70
C TYR A 144 18.53 -11.95 -8.04
N TYR A 145 19.72 -11.34 -8.07
CA TYR A 145 20.31 -10.71 -9.25
C TYR A 145 21.76 -11.17 -9.45
N SER A 146 22.20 -11.32 -10.71
CA SER A 146 23.61 -11.51 -11.00
C SER A 146 24.39 -10.20 -10.80
N GLU A 147 25.71 -10.28 -10.57
CA GLU A 147 26.57 -9.08 -10.45
C GLU A 147 26.46 -8.18 -11.69
N GLU A 148 26.41 -8.76 -12.88
CA GLU A 148 26.22 -8.02 -14.14
C GLU A 148 24.88 -7.29 -14.18
N SER A 149 23.80 -7.96 -13.74
CA SER A 149 22.47 -7.35 -13.64
C SER A 149 22.44 -6.22 -12.62
N MET A 150 23.18 -6.33 -11.53
CA MET A 150 23.28 -5.30 -10.49
C MET A 150 24.02 -4.07 -10.99
N SER A 151 25.15 -4.25 -11.70
CA SER A 151 25.90 -3.14 -12.29
C SER A 151 25.02 -2.35 -13.25
N PHE A 152 24.37 -3.06 -14.18
CA PHE A 152 23.41 -2.44 -15.10
C PHE A 152 22.26 -1.73 -14.36
N PHE A 153 21.73 -2.33 -13.32
CA PHE A 153 20.64 -1.77 -12.53
C PHE A 153 21.04 -0.44 -11.88
N LEU A 154 22.25 -0.38 -11.32
CA LEU A 154 22.78 0.83 -10.69
C LEU A 154 23.02 1.95 -11.72
N GLU A 155 23.60 1.63 -12.87
CA GLU A 155 23.82 2.59 -13.94
C GLU A 155 22.50 3.10 -14.52
N TYR A 156 21.56 2.20 -14.79
CA TYR A 156 20.23 2.57 -15.26
C TYR A 156 19.47 3.42 -14.22
N SER A 157 19.56 3.07 -12.96
CA SER A 157 18.91 3.82 -11.88
C SER A 157 19.45 5.24 -11.77
N LYS A 158 20.78 5.40 -11.85
CA LYS A 158 21.42 6.72 -11.87
C LYS A 158 20.93 7.52 -13.08
N PHE A 159 21.06 6.95 -14.28
CA PHE A 159 20.60 7.60 -15.52
C PHE A 159 19.12 8.01 -15.43
N TYR A 160 18.27 7.10 -15.00
CA TYR A 160 16.83 7.39 -14.91
C TYR A 160 16.54 8.54 -13.93
N LEU A 161 17.16 8.52 -12.75
CA LEU A 161 16.92 9.54 -11.73
C LEU A 161 17.48 10.92 -12.11
N THR A 162 18.59 10.96 -12.89
CA THR A 162 19.22 12.22 -13.28
C THR A 162 18.65 12.81 -14.57
N GLU A 163 18.32 11.97 -15.54
CA GLU A 163 18.00 12.42 -16.90
C GLU A 163 16.54 12.24 -17.30
N MET A 164 15.81 11.31 -16.65
CA MET A 164 14.47 10.96 -17.09
C MET A 164 13.39 11.22 -16.04
N PHE A 165 13.76 11.33 -14.76
CA PHE A 165 12.78 11.53 -13.71
C PHE A 165 12.29 12.98 -13.70
N ASP A 166 10.98 13.14 -13.89
CA ASP A 166 10.29 14.42 -13.76
C ASP A 166 9.24 14.33 -12.65
N GLU A 167 9.52 14.95 -11.52
CA GLU A 167 8.64 14.98 -10.37
C GLU A 167 7.28 15.64 -10.71
N GLN A 168 7.30 16.67 -11.55
CA GLN A 168 6.05 17.35 -11.96
C GLN A 168 5.18 16.44 -12.80
N TYR A 169 5.77 15.64 -13.70
CA TYR A 169 5.03 14.65 -14.48
C TYR A 169 4.33 13.63 -13.58
N TYR A 170 5.04 13.08 -12.58
CA TYR A 170 4.45 12.13 -11.66
C TYR A 170 3.39 12.74 -10.76
N GLU A 171 3.54 13.99 -10.36
CA GLU A 171 2.49 14.71 -9.63
C GLU A 171 1.22 14.88 -10.49
N ILE A 172 1.37 15.20 -11.79
CA ILE A 172 0.24 15.27 -12.73
C ILE A 172 -0.43 13.90 -12.91
N VAL A 173 0.33 12.82 -13.03
CA VAL A 173 -0.20 11.46 -13.12
C VAL A 173 -1.03 11.13 -11.87
N ASN A 174 -0.49 11.37 -10.69
CA ASN A 174 -1.17 11.13 -9.42
C ASN A 174 -2.45 11.99 -9.28
N TYR A 175 -2.37 13.25 -9.63
CA TYR A 175 -3.54 14.14 -9.69
C TYR A 175 -4.64 13.56 -10.59
N ASN A 176 -4.29 13.13 -11.79
CA ASN A 176 -5.25 12.56 -12.72
C ASN A 176 -5.87 11.25 -12.19
N ILE A 177 -5.10 10.41 -11.49
CA ILE A 177 -5.63 9.21 -10.84
C ILE A 177 -6.68 9.57 -9.79
N ILE A 178 -6.42 10.57 -8.94
CA ILE A 178 -7.39 11.00 -7.91
C ILE A 178 -8.68 11.49 -8.56
N VAL A 179 -8.58 12.45 -9.48
CA VAL A 179 -9.76 13.05 -10.13
C VAL A 179 -10.56 11.99 -10.89
N PHE A 180 -9.87 11.13 -11.61
CA PHE A 180 -10.53 10.05 -12.36
C PHE A 180 -11.27 9.09 -11.42
N LEU A 181 -10.65 8.64 -10.33
CA LEU A 181 -11.29 7.75 -9.37
C LEU A 181 -12.49 8.41 -8.69
N GLN A 182 -12.42 9.69 -8.35
CA GLN A 182 -13.57 10.42 -7.80
C GLN A 182 -14.75 10.40 -8.77
N LYS A 183 -14.50 10.72 -10.05
CA LYS A 183 -15.56 10.68 -11.09
C LYS A 183 -16.08 9.26 -11.34
N TYR A 184 -15.21 8.28 -11.31
CA TYR A 184 -15.60 6.88 -11.46
C TYR A 184 -16.50 6.40 -10.33
N PHE A 185 -16.19 6.73 -9.08
CA PHE A 185 -17.02 6.36 -7.92
C PHE A 185 -18.35 7.11 -7.89
N GLU A 186 -18.37 8.38 -8.28
CA GLU A 186 -19.61 9.14 -8.49
C GLU A 186 -20.52 8.44 -9.54
N TYR A 187 -19.93 8.05 -10.67
CA TYR A 187 -20.64 7.30 -11.72
C TYR A 187 -21.19 5.96 -11.22
N LYS A 188 -20.38 5.20 -10.46
CA LYS A 188 -20.81 3.93 -9.86
C LYS A 188 -21.77 4.10 -8.67
N LYS A 189 -22.02 5.32 -8.21
CA LYS A 189 -22.88 5.66 -7.05
C LYS A 189 -22.47 4.94 -5.76
N VAL A 190 -21.18 4.82 -5.54
CA VAL A 190 -20.60 4.29 -4.31
C VAL A 190 -20.12 5.42 -3.41
N ASN A 191 -20.16 5.23 -2.10
CA ASN A 191 -19.48 6.09 -1.15
C ASN A 191 -17.98 5.80 -1.17
N TYR A 192 -17.12 6.80 -1.04
CA TYR A 192 -15.68 6.54 -1.05
C TYR A 192 -14.92 7.43 -0.06
N ILE A 193 -13.80 6.92 0.41
CA ILE A 193 -12.82 7.65 1.22
C ILE A 193 -11.43 7.39 0.63
N MET A 194 -10.74 8.46 0.30
CA MET A 194 -9.35 8.44 -0.14
C MET A 194 -8.43 8.85 1.00
N LEU A 195 -7.24 8.28 1.07
CA LEU A 195 -6.24 8.56 2.08
C LEU A 195 -4.83 8.22 1.58
N ASP A 196 -3.82 8.90 2.10
CA ASP A 196 -2.42 8.66 1.80
C ASP A 196 -1.80 7.73 2.85
N ALA A 197 -1.02 6.73 2.42
CA ALA A 197 -0.39 5.79 3.33
C ALA A 197 0.87 6.37 3.99
N PHE A 198 1.89 6.75 3.22
CA PHE A 198 3.15 7.29 3.79
C PHE A 198 3.49 8.69 3.31
N ASP A 199 3.31 8.98 2.01
CA ASP A 199 3.62 10.24 1.38
C ASP A 199 2.36 10.81 0.76
N TYR A 200 2.31 12.12 0.60
CA TYR A 200 1.21 12.76 -0.09
C TYR A 200 1.21 12.40 -1.57
N MET A 201 0.03 12.05 -2.07
CA MET A 201 -0.19 11.71 -3.47
C MET A 201 0.08 12.90 -4.40
N VAL A 202 -0.27 14.10 -3.93
CA VAL A 202 0.00 15.38 -4.58
C VAL A 202 0.39 16.41 -3.53
N ASN A 203 1.31 17.32 -3.90
CA ASN A 203 1.85 18.33 -2.98
C ASN A 203 1.11 19.66 -3.02
N LYS A 204 0.14 19.82 -3.92
CA LYS A 204 -0.62 21.06 -4.14
C LYS A 204 -2.11 20.82 -4.03
N ASN A 205 -2.85 21.88 -3.70
CA ASN A 205 -4.30 21.88 -3.81
C ASN A 205 -4.68 22.11 -5.27
N TYR A 206 -5.20 21.08 -5.92
CA TYR A 206 -5.72 21.17 -7.26
C TYR A 206 -7.23 21.38 -7.23
N GLU A 207 -7.73 22.33 -8.06
CA GLU A 207 -9.13 22.78 -8.08
C GLU A 207 -10.16 21.64 -8.27
N HIS A 208 -9.79 20.60 -9.05
CA HIS A 208 -10.71 19.53 -9.39
C HIS A 208 -10.72 18.35 -8.41
N ILE A 209 -9.88 18.38 -7.37
CA ILE A 209 -9.93 17.37 -6.30
C ILE A 209 -10.99 17.76 -5.29
N ASP A 210 -12.02 16.93 -5.13
CA ASP A 210 -12.98 17.11 -4.05
C ASP A 210 -12.38 16.58 -2.74
N THR A 211 -11.79 17.48 -1.97
CA THR A 211 -11.12 17.16 -0.69
C THR A 211 -12.10 16.75 0.41
N LYS A 212 -13.42 16.90 0.20
CA LYS A 212 -14.46 16.45 1.13
C LYS A 212 -14.38 14.95 1.40
N TYR A 213 -14.03 14.17 0.37
CA TYR A 213 -13.92 12.71 0.45
C TYR A 213 -12.50 12.20 0.67
N TYR A 214 -11.56 13.11 0.93
CA TYR A 214 -10.16 12.77 1.14
C TYR A 214 -9.78 13.01 2.61
N TRP A 215 -9.52 11.92 3.32
CA TRP A 215 -9.17 12.01 4.75
C TRP A 215 -7.81 12.70 4.91
N ASN A 216 -7.79 13.77 5.69
CA ASN A 216 -6.57 14.55 5.99
C ASN A 216 -5.74 14.99 4.76
N PHE A 217 -6.40 15.29 3.64
CA PHE A 217 -5.72 15.74 2.42
C PHE A 217 -4.61 16.76 2.72
N ASN A 218 -3.37 16.43 2.31
CA ASN A 218 -2.15 17.23 2.51
C ASN A 218 -1.88 17.67 3.97
N LYS A 219 -2.38 16.92 4.96
CA LYS A 219 -2.20 17.23 6.38
C LYS A 219 -1.54 16.09 7.14
N LYS A 220 -2.04 14.88 6.98
CA LYS A 220 -1.50 13.67 7.61
C LYS A 220 -1.71 12.47 6.70
N THR A 221 -0.69 11.63 6.62
CA THR A 221 -0.77 10.28 6.05
C THR A 221 -1.20 9.29 7.14
N ILE A 222 -1.53 8.05 6.78
CA ILE A 222 -1.79 6.99 7.77
C ILE A 222 -0.59 6.88 8.72
N TYR A 223 0.62 6.80 8.17
CA TYR A 223 1.84 6.66 8.95
C TYR A 223 2.04 7.83 9.91
N SER A 224 2.01 9.06 9.42
CA SER A 224 2.24 10.25 10.25
C SER A 224 1.14 10.46 11.30
N TYR A 225 -0.09 10.03 11.01
CA TYR A 225 -1.18 10.08 11.98
C TYR A 225 -0.93 9.12 13.14
N ILE A 226 -0.61 7.85 12.87
CA ILE A 226 -0.34 6.86 13.91
C ILE A 226 0.93 7.23 14.69
N ALA A 227 2.00 7.62 14.00
CA ALA A 227 3.24 8.05 14.64
C ALA A 227 3.06 9.27 15.57
N SER A 228 2.04 10.12 15.31
CA SER A 228 1.78 11.31 16.16
C SER A 228 1.29 10.98 17.57
N PHE A 229 0.96 9.73 17.88
CA PHE A 229 0.61 9.30 19.25
C PHE A 229 1.85 9.04 20.12
N ASN A 230 3.07 9.01 19.52
CA ASN A 230 4.33 8.72 20.20
C ASN A 230 4.33 7.41 21.01
N ASP A 231 3.58 6.43 20.55
CA ASP A 231 3.45 5.10 21.13
C ASP A 231 4.07 4.08 20.18
N GLU A 232 5.17 3.46 20.59
CA GLU A 232 5.92 2.50 19.78
C GLU A 232 5.12 1.23 19.49
N ASP A 233 4.18 0.87 20.37
CA ASP A 233 3.33 -0.31 20.23
C ASP A 233 2.29 -0.16 19.09
N LEU A 234 2.07 1.06 18.60
CA LEU A 234 1.15 1.31 17.50
C LEU A 234 1.73 1.02 16.11
N LEU A 235 3.06 0.86 16.02
CA LEU A 235 3.75 0.60 14.76
C LEU A 235 4.68 -0.61 14.93
N GLU A 236 4.36 -1.68 14.22
CA GLU A 236 5.19 -2.89 14.17
C GLU A 236 6.51 -2.63 13.42
N VAL A 237 7.61 -3.12 14.01
CA VAL A 237 8.93 -3.09 13.35
C VAL A 237 9.02 -4.26 12.38
N GLU A 238 9.18 -4.00 11.08
CA GLU A 238 9.48 -5.07 10.14
C GLU A 238 10.85 -5.68 10.42
N GLY A 239 10.91 -7.00 10.65
CA GLY A 239 12.12 -7.73 11.03
C GLY A 239 13.10 -8.00 9.89
N TYR A 240 12.92 -7.40 8.74
CA TYR A 240 13.92 -7.35 7.69
C TYR A 240 14.63 -6.00 7.78
N ASN A 241 15.64 -5.95 8.64
CA ASN A 241 16.60 -4.84 8.77
C ASN A 241 17.41 -4.69 7.48
N LEU A 242 16.78 -4.28 6.39
CA LEU A 242 17.52 -3.77 5.24
C LEU A 242 17.86 -2.29 5.43
N HIS A 243 17.07 -1.52 6.18
CA HIS A 243 17.39 -0.15 6.60
C HIS A 243 16.53 0.26 7.80
N GLU A 244 17.10 1.04 8.72
CA GLU A 244 16.42 1.70 9.84
C GLU A 244 15.30 2.67 9.41
N GLN A 245 15.09 2.86 8.10
CA GLN A 245 14.15 3.82 7.49
C GLN A 245 12.94 3.17 6.82
N THR A 246 12.74 1.86 6.90
CA THR A 246 11.49 1.26 6.37
C THR A 246 10.31 1.74 7.21
N PRO A 247 9.26 2.29 6.60
CA PRO A 247 8.09 2.72 7.36
C PRO A 247 7.51 1.51 8.09
N ARG A 248 7.41 1.63 9.42
CA ARG A 248 6.76 0.64 10.25
C ARG A 248 5.29 0.53 9.85
N HIS A 249 4.75 -0.68 9.83
CA HIS A 249 3.33 -0.88 9.56
C HIS A 249 2.51 -0.75 10.85
N PRO A 250 1.24 -0.31 10.76
CA PRO A 250 0.38 -0.24 11.92
C PRO A 250 0.17 -1.62 12.54
N SER A 251 0.29 -1.70 13.87
CA SER A 251 -0.16 -2.84 14.67
C SER A 251 -1.69 -2.98 14.63
N ILE A 252 -2.27 -4.04 15.22
CA ILE A 252 -3.73 -4.17 15.34
C ILE A 252 -4.33 -2.96 16.05
N GLU A 253 -3.69 -2.46 17.10
CA GLU A 253 -4.19 -1.28 17.83
C GLU A 253 -4.03 0.00 17.00
N GLY A 254 -2.92 0.15 16.25
CA GLY A 254 -2.75 1.24 15.28
C GLY A 254 -3.84 1.24 14.21
N HIS A 255 -4.18 0.07 13.67
CA HIS A 255 -5.31 -0.09 12.74
C HIS A 255 -6.67 0.24 13.39
N LYS A 256 -6.85 -0.06 14.67
CA LYS A 256 -8.08 0.25 15.41
C LYS A 256 -8.26 1.75 15.60
N ILE A 257 -7.20 2.45 16.00
CA ILE A 257 -7.20 3.91 16.15
C ILE A 257 -7.54 4.57 14.81
N LEU A 258 -6.95 4.10 13.71
CA LEU A 258 -7.26 4.59 12.37
C LEU A 258 -8.71 4.32 11.98
N ALA A 259 -9.23 3.12 12.26
CA ALA A 259 -10.62 2.77 11.97
C ALA A 259 -11.62 3.66 12.72
N GLU A 260 -11.34 4.01 13.99
CA GLU A 260 -12.15 4.95 14.78
C GLU A 260 -12.17 6.34 14.14
N GLU A 261 -11.03 6.84 13.72
CA GLU A 261 -10.91 8.15 13.10
C GLU A 261 -11.63 8.20 11.74
N LEU A 262 -11.45 7.16 10.91
CA LEU A 262 -12.14 7.05 9.64
C LEU A 262 -13.66 6.90 9.80
N TYR A 263 -14.12 6.29 10.89
CA TYR A 263 -15.55 6.23 11.20
C TYR A 263 -16.13 7.62 11.56
N LYS A 264 -15.39 8.44 12.31
CA LYS A 264 -15.78 9.83 12.58
C LYS A 264 -15.81 10.63 11.28
N PHE A 265 -14.80 10.48 10.45
CA PHE A 265 -14.71 11.13 9.14
C PHE A 265 -15.89 10.73 8.24
N TYR A 266 -16.17 9.43 8.11
CA TYR A 266 -17.30 8.92 7.32
C TYR A 266 -18.64 9.53 7.78
N ASN A 267 -18.90 9.55 9.06
CA ASN A 267 -20.15 10.13 9.59
C ASN A 267 -20.26 11.63 9.30
N LYS A 268 -19.14 12.37 9.35
CA LYS A 268 -19.13 13.81 9.00
C LYS A 268 -19.43 14.04 7.51
N VAL A 269 -19.03 13.13 6.63
CA VAL A 269 -19.15 13.29 5.17
C VAL A 269 -20.49 12.79 4.65
N TYR A 270 -21.00 11.68 5.21
CA TYR A 270 -22.15 10.94 4.65
C TYR A 270 -23.40 10.89 5.54
N LYS A 271 -23.34 11.36 6.77
CA LYS A 271 -24.46 11.47 7.71
C LYS A 271 -24.67 12.90 8.19
#